data_a2423f6b52d6bb97ff0d59138e56892b
#
_entry.id   a2423f6b52d6bb97ff0d59138e56892b
#
_cell.length_a   1.000
_cell.length_b   1.000
_cell.length_c   1.000
_cell.angle_alpha   90.00
_cell.angle_beta   90.00
_cell.angle_gamma   90.00
#
_symmetry.space_group_name_H-M   'P 1'
#
loop_
_entity.id
_entity.type
_entity.pdbx_description
1 polymer ?
#
loop_
_entity_poly.entity_id
_entity_poly.type
_entity_poly.pdbx_seq_one_letter_code
_entity_poly.pdbx_strand_id
1 'polypeptide(L)'
;MERNEFIKSLGLGVALVCTGSCLTGCGSKGNDPTPSPGGPGGTAGTKVNVDLGTQLLTVGSFLTSGSVLFIRTAAGNTTTSFVATQASCPHQGGSLNWIQADNLIRCSLHSAQYSGSGSIISQPVGGGSTSALKVYALVVAGTTLTATIA
;
A
#
# COMPACT_ATOMS: atom_id res chain seq x y z
N MET A 1 38.29 -23.26 -3.17
CA MET A 1 37.55 -23.21 -1.88
C MET A 1 36.20 -23.88 -2.08
N GLU A 2 36.06 -25.07 -1.53
CA GLU A 2 34.94 -25.97 -1.78
C GLU A 2 33.73 -25.55 -0.96
N ARG A 3 32.55 -25.53 -1.61
CA ARG A 3 31.26 -25.09 -1.05
C ARG A 3 30.77 -25.92 0.17
N ASN A 4 31.48 -26.96 0.52
CA ASN A 4 31.09 -27.91 1.59
C ASN A 4 31.68 -27.60 2.98
N GLU A 5 32.58 -26.66 3.11
CA GLU A 5 33.17 -26.31 4.40
C GLU A 5 32.35 -25.26 5.19
N PHE A 6 31.51 -24.48 4.50
CA PHE A 6 30.70 -23.46 5.14
C PHE A 6 29.56 -24.02 6.00
N ILE A 7 29.11 -25.24 5.67
CA ILE A 7 27.97 -25.86 6.38
C ILE A 7 28.39 -26.54 7.69
N LYS A 8 29.69 -26.85 7.87
CA LYS A 8 30.18 -27.53 9.07
C LYS A 8 30.48 -26.63 10.25
N SER A 9 30.52 -25.32 10.05
CA SER A 9 30.84 -24.36 11.15
C SER A 9 29.60 -23.79 11.86
N LEU A 10 28.39 -24.10 11.40
CA LEU A 10 27.13 -23.61 11.99
C LEU A 10 26.46 -24.57 12.99
N GLY A 11 27.14 -25.65 13.34
CA GLY A 11 26.56 -26.76 14.11
C GLY A 11 27.14 -27.00 15.51
N LEU A 12 27.70 -26.00 16.20
CA LEU A 12 28.11 -26.23 17.58
C LEU A 12 27.96 -24.96 18.44
N GLY A 13 27.00 -25.00 19.32
CA GLY A 13 26.94 -24.09 20.46
C GLY A 13 25.65 -23.30 20.58
N VAL A 14 24.71 -23.78 21.31
CA VAL A 14 24.25 -23.23 22.60
C VAL A 14 23.09 -24.07 23.11
N ALA A 15 23.40 -25.06 23.93
CA ALA A 15 22.49 -25.58 24.92
C ALA A 15 22.62 -24.66 26.15
N LEU A 16 21.69 -23.77 26.37
CA LEU A 16 21.54 -23.06 27.64
C LEU A 16 20.17 -23.41 28.21
N VAL A 17 20.26 -24.28 29.21
CA VAL A 17 19.20 -24.64 30.13
C VAL A 17 18.81 -23.38 30.92
N CYS A 18 17.57 -22.94 30.76
CA CYS A 18 16.96 -22.06 31.77
C CYS A 18 15.81 -22.79 32.43
N THR A 19 16.19 -23.43 33.56
CA THR A 19 15.27 -23.78 34.64
C THR A 19 14.93 -22.49 35.41
N GLY A 20 13.65 -22.26 35.63
CA GLY A 20 13.27 -21.41 36.73
C GLY A 20 12.10 -20.49 36.54
N SER A 21 11.03 -20.84 37.22
CA SER A 21 10.05 -19.98 37.88
C SER A 21 8.89 -19.43 37.05
N CYS A 22 7.77 -20.15 37.15
CA CYS A 22 6.43 -19.61 37.04
C CYS A 22 6.23 -18.47 38.05
N LEU A 23 5.86 -17.31 37.60
CA LEU A 23 5.16 -16.29 38.38
C LEU A 23 3.90 -15.89 37.63
N THR A 24 2.80 -16.31 38.18
CA THR A 24 1.44 -15.88 37.89
C THR A 24 1.34 -14.37 38.00
N GLY A 25 0.98 -13.73 36.90
CA GLY A 25 0.59 -12.32 36.84
C GLY A 25 -0.67 -12.21 35.96
N CYS A 26 -1.84 -12.25 36.62
CA CYS A 26 -3.09 -11.80 36.01
C CYS A 26 -3.03 -10.30 35.73
N GLY A 27 -3.54 -9.93 34.57
CA GLY A 27 -4.10 -8.59 34.35
C GLY A 27 -3.49 -7.82 33.21
N SER A 28 -4.22 -7.78 32.20
CA SER A 28 -4.62 -6.62 31.36
C SER A 28 -4.83 -7.05 29.92
N LYS A 29 -6.05 -6.90 29.49
CA LYS A 29 -6.44 -6.93 28.07
C LYS A 29 -5.67 -5.84 27.33
N GLY A 30 -4.57 -6.18 26.71
CA GLY A 30 -3.93 -5.45 25.66
C GLY A 30 -4.22 -6.21 24.38
N ASN A 31 -5.12 -5.70 23.54
CA ASN A 31 -5.23 -6.14 22.16
C ASN A 31 -3.96 -5.69 21.45
N ASP A 32 -2.98 -6.56 21.42
CA ASP A 32 -1.83 -6.43 20.56
C ASP A 32 -2.28 -6.91 19.16
N PRO A 33 -2.38 -6.06 18.15
CA PRO A 33 -2.69 -6.51 16.81
C PRO A 33 -1.45 -7.21 16.26
N THR A 34 -1.45 -8.54 16.31
CA THR A 34 -0.53 -9.36 15.51
C THR A 34 -0.59 -8.88 14.08
N PRO A 35 0.52 -8.43 13.45
CA PRO A 35 0.51 -8.09 12.04
C PRO A 35 0.26 -9.37 11.24
N SER A 36 -0.97 -9.52 10.76
CA SER A 36 -1.30 -10.50 9.74
C SER A 36 -0.49 -10.19 8.49
N PRO A 37 0.11 -11.15 7.80
CA PRO A 37 0.74 -10.92 6.51
C PRO A 37 -0.36 -10.52 5.53
N GLY A 38 -0.62 -9.21 5.47
CA GLY A 38 -1.66 -8.62 4.63
C GLY A 38 -1.29 -8.73 3.18
N GLY A 39 -2.14 -9.38 2.40
CA GLY A 39 -2.21 -9.17 0.97
C GLY A 39 -2.39 -7.67 0.65
N PRO A 40 -2.34 -7.25 -0.62
CA PRO A 40 -2.24 -5.85 -1.07
C PRO A 40 -3.48 -4.98 -0.85
N GLY A 41 -4.25 -5.21 0.21
CA GLY A 41 -5.42 -4.43 0.60
C GLY A 41 -5.27 -3.95 2.05
N GLY A 42 -5.26 -2.64 2.27
CA GLY A 42 -5.29 -2.07 3.62
C GLY A 42 -6.57 -2.47 4.37
N THR A 43 -6.51 -2.52 5.70
CA THR A 43 -7.67 -2.80 6.56
C THR A 43 -8.69 -1.67 6.42
N ALA A 44 -9.97 -2.02 6.26
CA ALA A 44 -11.08 -1.06 6.19
C ALA A 44 -11.07 -0.14 7.42
N GLY A 45 -11.32 1.17 7.20
CA GLY A 45 -11.24 2.19 8.22
C GLY A 45 -9.85 2.75 8.49
N THR A 46 -8.79 2.15 7.94
CA THR A 46 -7.43 2.68 8.05
C THR A 46 -7.31 4.04 7.36
N LYS A 47 -6.72 5.00 8.06
CA LYS A 47 -6.43 6.33 7.51
C LYS A 47 -4.98 6.40 7.05
N VAL A 48 -4.78 6.87 5.83
CA VAL A 48 -3.45 7.12 5.26
C VAL A 48 -3.31 8.61 4.99
N ASN A 49 -2.26 9.21 5.53
CA ASN A 49 -2.02 10.65 5.46
C ASN A 49 -0.87 10.99 4.53
N VAL A 50 -0.98 12.12 3.85
CA VAL A 50 0.03 12.73 2.99
C VAL A 50 0.16 14.20 3.35
N ASP A 51 1.39 14.72 3.48
CA ASP A 51 1.65 16.14 3.73
C ASP A 51 1.77 16.90 2.40
N LEU A 52 0.80 17.74 2.13
CA LEU A 52 0.75 18.60 0.93
C LEU A 52 1.75 19.76 0.96
N GLY A 53 2.39 20.01 2.09
CA GLY A 53 3.50 20.98 2.19
C GLY A 53 4.78 20.49 1.56
N THR A 54 4.97 19.17 1.45
CA THR A 54 6.19 18.53 0.95
C THR A 54 5.95 17.54 -0.19
N GLN A 55 4.71 17.06 -0.35
CA GLN A 55 4.36 16.02 -1.32
C GLN A 55 3.19 16.47 -2.20
N LEU A 56 3.06 15.87 -3.37
CA LEU A 56 2.01 16.19 -4.34
C LEU A 56 1.96 17.71 -4.67
N LEU A 57 3.10 18.35 -4.85
CA LEU A 57 3.21 19.81 -5.00
C LEU A 57 2.70 20.34 -6.33
N THR A 58 2.74 19.51 -7.40
CA THR A 58 2.37 19.91 -8.76
C THR A 58 1.24 19.04 -9.31
N VAL A 59 0.41 19.62 -10.17
CA VAL A 59 -0.62 18.84 -10.91
C VAL A 59 0.05 17.76 -11.74
N GLY A 60 -0.48 16.55 -11.67
CA GLY A 60 0.10 15.36 -12.29
C GLY A 60 1.07 14.58 -11.40
N SER A 61 1.49 15.14 -10.26
CA SER A 61 2.27 14.36 -9.30
C SER A 61 1.43 13.29 -8.63
N PHE A 62 2.04 12.17 -8.36
CA PHE A 62 1.42 11.06 -7.65
C PHE A 62 2.42 10.38 -6.71
N LEU A 63 1.92 9.70 -5.73
CA LEU A 63 2.72 8.86 -4.83
C LEU A 63 1.89 7.70 -4.27
N THR A 64 2.56 6.62 -3.93
CA THR A 64 1.97 5.52 -3.16
C THR A 64 2.40 5.64 -1.70
N SER A 65 1.43 5.66 -0.80
CA SER A 65 1.64 5.60 0.64
C SER A 65 0.73 4.52 1.23
N GLY A 66 1.28 3.61 2.00
CA GLY A 66 0.55 2.42 2.41
C GLY A 66 0.05 1.65 1.20
N SER A 67 -1.23 1.32 1.17
CA SER A 67 -1.89 0.66 0.04
C SER A 67 -2.71 1.63 -0.84
N VAL A 68 -2.45 2.93 -0.75
CA VAL A 68 -3.17 4.00 -1.44
C VAL A 68 -2.27 4.68 -2.47
N LEU A 69 -2.76 4.81 -3.69
CA LEU A 69 -2.21 5.68 -4.73
C LEU A 69 -2.91 7.03 -4.64
N PHE A 70 -2.16 8.08 -4.30
CA PHE A 70 -2.61 9.46 -4.29
C PHE A 70 -2.17 10.17 -5.57
N ILE A 71 -3.05 10.97 -6.16
CA ILE A 71 -2.81 11.70 -7.41
C ILE A 71 -3.31 13.12 -7.22
N ARG A 72 -2.50 14.12 -7.60
CA ARG A 72 -2.96 15.50 -7.73
C ARG A 72 -3.46 15.74 -9.16
N THR A 73 -4.74 15.97 -9.34
CA THR A 73 -5.37 16.18 -10.65
C THR A 73 -5.66 17.63 -10.97
N ALA A 74 -5.71 18.52 -9.97
CA ALA A 74 -5.96 19.94 -10.14
C ALA A 74 -5.16 20.80 -9.16
N ALA A 75 -5.10 22.10 -9.44
CA ALA A 75 -4.51 23.08 -8.54
C ALA A 75 -5.36 23.28 -7.27
N GLY A 76 -4.71 23.79 -6.21
CA GLY A 76 -5.34 24.02 -4.92
C GLY A 76 -5.30 22.80 -4.00
N ASN A 77 -5.61 23.04 -2.71
CA ASN A 77 -5.62 22.01 -1.66
C ASN A 77 -7.07 21.76 -1.20
N THR A 78 -7.92 21.37 -2.14
CA THR A 78 -9.30 20.93 -1.87
C THR A 78 -9.41 19.42 -2.16
N THR A 79 -10.40 18.75 -1.60
CA THR A 79 -10.63 17.32 -1.84
C THR A 79 -10.83 17.01 -3.32
N THR A 80 -11.40 17.92 -4.11
CA THR A 80 -11.63 17.78 -5.55
C THR A 80 -10.36 17.90 -6.38
N SER A 81 -9.25 18.38 -5.79
CA SER A 81 -7.94 18.48 -6.46
C SER A 81 -7.16 17.17 -6.43
N PHE A 82 -7.68 16.14 -5.76
CA PHE A 82 -6.97 14.88 -5.56
C PHE A 82 -7.86 13.68 -5.86
N VAL A 83 -7.20 12.59 -6.22
CA VAL A 83 -7.79 11.25 -6.32
C VAL A 83 -6.99 10.32 -5.43
N ALA A 84 -7.67 9.39 -4.75
CA ALA A 84 -7.04 8.30 -4.01
C ALA A 84 -7.68 6.98 -4.40
N THR A 85 -6.84 6.04 -4.85
CA THR A 85 -7.28 4.69 -5.22
C THR A 85 -6.43 3.63 -4.51
N GLN A 86 -6.83 2.36 -4.61
CA GLN A 86 -5.91 1.28 -4.27
C GLN A 86 -4.62 1.41 -5.10
N ALA A 87 -3.47 1.05 -4.51
CA ALA A 87 -2.17 1.12 -5.18
C ALA A 87 -1.81 -0.14 -5.97
N SER A 88 -2.53 -1.23 -5.74
CA SER A 88 -2.28 -2.53 -6.35
C SER A 88 -3.35 -2.87 -7.39
N CYS A 89 -2.92 -3.31 -8.55
CA CYS A 89 -3.81 -3.70 -9.65
C CYS A 89 -4.63 -4.95 -9.28
N PRO A 90 -5.98 -4.93 -9.48
CA PRO A 90 -6.84 -6.07 -9.13
C PRO A 90 -6.57 -7.33 -9.97
N HIS A 91 -5.91 -7.21 -11.10
CA HIS A 91 -5.60 -8.36 -11.96
C HIS A 91 -4.57 -9.31 -11.29
N GLN A 92 -3.35 -8.82 -11.06
CA GLN A 92 -2.25 -9.64 -10.51
C GLN A 92 -1.32 -8.81 -9.59
N GLY A 93 -1.81 -7.80 -8.92
CA GLY A 93 -1.07 -7.07 -7.91
C GLY A 93 0.01 -6.11 -8.42
N GLY A 94 0.08 -5.83 -9.72
CA GLY A 94 1.03 -4.87 -10.28
C GLY A 94 0.84 -3.46 -9.73
N SER A 95 1.91 -2.68 -9.67
CA SER A 95 1.86 -1.29 -9.23
C SER A 95 1.04 -0.44 -10.20
N LEU A 96 0.23 0.46 -9.65
CA LEU A 96 -0.56 1.42 -10.39
C LEU A 96 0.17 2.77 -10.42
N ASN A 97 0.28 3.36 -11.60
CA ASN A 97 0.96 4.63 -11.84
C ASN A 97 0.04 5.59 -12.60
N TRP A 98 0.09 6.86 -12.22
CA TRP A 98 -0.62 7.92 -12.94
C TRP A 98 0.14 8.34 -14.19
N ILE A 99 -0.54 8.43 -15.31
CA ILE A 99 -0.01 8.93 -16.58
C ILE A 99 -0.71 10.24 -16.90
N GLN A 100 -0.08 11.35 -16.54
CA GLN A 100 -0.67 12.69 -16.66
C GLN A 100 -1.04 13.04 -18.10
N ALA A 101 -0.21 12.68 -19.08
CA ALA A 101 -0.46 12.99 -20.49
C ALA A 101 -1.75 12.35 -21.01
N ASP A 102 -2.10 11.18 -20.51
CA ASP A 102 -3.25 10.39 -20.92
C ASP A 102 -4.44 10.53 -19.96
N ASN A 103 -4.22 11.21 -18.82
CA ASN A 103 -5.20 11.37 -17.74
C ASN A 103 -5.79 10.02 -17.27
N LEU A 104 -4.93 9.03 -17.06
CA LEU A 104 -5.31 7.69 -16.67
C LEU A 104 -4.32 7.04 -15.68
N ILE A 105 -4.77 5.99 -15.02
CA ILE A 105 -3.94 5.12 -14.18
C ILE A 105 -3.59 3.88 -15.00
N ARG A 106 -2.31 3.50 -15.04
CA ARG A 106 -1.82 2.31 -15.77
C ARG A 106 -1.15 1.33 -14.83
N CYS A 107 -1.45 0.06 -15.00
CA CYS A 107 -0.78 -1.04 -14.31
C CYS A 107 0.59 -1.32 -14.96
N SER A 108 1.64 -1.49 -14.13
CA SER A 108 3.00 -1.74 -14.60
C SER A 108 3.22 -3.13 -15.20
N LEU A 109 2.41 -4.14 -14.82
CA LEU A 109 2.61 -5.51 -15.26
C LEU A 109 2.00 -5.79 -16.64
N HIS A 110 0.69 -5.55 -16.79
CA HIS A 110 -0.04 -5.95 -18.01
C HIS A 110 -0.77 -4.78 -18.65
N SER A 111 -0.33 -3.55 -18.36
CA SER A 111 -0.84 -2.31 -19.00
C SER A 111 -2.37 -2.12 -18.92
N ALA A 112 -3.06 -2.77 -17.99
CA ALA A 112 -4.47 -2.48 -17.71
C ALA A 112 -4.61 -0.99 -17.36
N GLN A 113 -5.67 -0.34 -17.86
CA GLN A 113 -5.86 1.11 -17.73
C GLN A 113 -7.17 1.42 -17.02
N TYR A 114 -7.13 2.46 -16.20
CA TYR A 114 -8.26 2.91 -15.39
C TYR A 114 -8.35 4.44 -15.40
N SER A 115 -9.55 4.95 -15.30
CA SER A 115 -9.79 6.37 -15.08
C SER A 115 -9.45 6.79 -13.64
N GLY A 116 -9.38 8.09 -13.38
CA GLY A 116 -9.28 8.62 -12.01
C GLY A 116 -10.47 8.25 -11.12
N SER A 117 -11.64 7.93 -11.70
CA SER A 117 -12.80 7.41 -10.96
C SER A 117 -12.73 5.89 -10.70
N GLY A 118 -11.64 5.23 -11.08
CA GLY A 118 -11.45 3.80 -10.89
C GLY A 118 -12.08 2.91 -11.95
N SER A 119 -12.80 3.47 -12.92
CA SER A 119 -13.45 2.69 -13.98
C SER A 119 -12.42 2.10 -14.94
N ILE A 120 -12.66 0.90 -15.45
CA ILE A 120 -11.79 0.24 -16.42
C ILE A 120 -11.87 0.97 -17.76
N ILE A 121 -10.70 1.36 -18.30
CA ILE A 121 -10.55 1.88 -19.66
C ILE A 121 -10.12 0.77 -20.61
N SER A 122 -9.11 -0.03 -20.21
CA SER A 122 -8.69 -1.19 -20.98
C SER A 122 -8.34 -2.38 -20.08
N GLN A 123 -8.61 -3.58 -20.59
CA GLN A 123 -8.27 -4.84 -19.94
C GLN A 123 -6.75 -5.10 -20.00
N PRO A 124 -6.22 -6.01 -19.17
CA PRO A 124 -4.80 -6.39 -19.22
C PRO A 124 -4.39 -6.92 -20.58
N VAL A 125 -3.18 -6.56 -21.03
CA VAL A 125 -2.57 -7.14 -22.23
C VAL A 125 -2.03 -8.53 -21.86
N GLY A 126 -2.19 -9.49 -22.77
CA GLY A 126 -1.74 -10.88 -22.57
C GLY A 126 -2.81 -11.80 -21.99
N GLY A 127 -4.03 -11.30 -21.78
CA GLY A 127 -5.18 -12.09 -21.36
C GLY A 127 -5.56 -11.90 -19.89
N GLY A 128 -6.70 -12.50 -19.53
CA GLY A 128 -7.32 -12.31 -18.21
C GLY A 128 -8.22 -11.10 -18.16
N SER A 129 -8.80 -10.85 -17.00
CA SER A 129 -9.69 -9.72 -16.74
C SER A 129 -9.27 -8.98 -15.47
N THR A 130 -9.66 -7.72 -15.36
CA THR A 130 -9.48 -6.92 -14.15
C THR A 130 -10.83 -6.36 -13.71
N SER A 131 -10.92 -5.95 -12.46
CA SER A 131 -12.08 -5.22 -11.91
C SER A 131 -11.75 -3.73 -11.75
N ALA A 132 -12.77 -2.90 -11.54
CA ALA A 132 -12.60 -1.49 -11.23
C ALA A 132 -11.75 -1.31 -9.97
N LEU A 133 -11.01 -0.19 -9.91
CA LEU A 133 -10.24 0.16 -8.73
C LEU A 133 -11.17 0.63 -7.60
N LYS A 134 -10.81 0.32 -6.37
CA LYS A 134 -11.39 0.97 -5.20
C LYS A 134 -10.94 2.42 -5.18
N VAL A 135 -11.88 3.34 -4.97
CA VAL A 135 -11.64 4.76 -4.78
C VAL A 135 -11.96 5.12 -3.34
N TYR A 136 -11.08 5.87 -2.70
CA TYR A 136 -11.18 6.16 -1.28
C TYR A 136 -11.64 7.58 -1.04
N ALA A 137 -12.44 7.75 0.02
CA ALA A 137 -12.87 9.06 0.48
C ALA A 137 -11.66 9.88 0.96
N LEU A 138 -11.63 11.16 0.58
CA LEU A 138 -10.57 12.10 0.91
C LEU A 138 -11.07 13.20 1.84
N VAL A 139 -10.20 13.63 2.74
CA VAL A 139 -10.36 14.82 3.57
C VAL A 139 -9.07 15.63 3.50
N VAL A 140 -9.20 16.96 3.36
CA VAL A 140 -8.08 17.90 3.47
C VAL A 140 -8.27 18.73 4.73
N ALA A 141 -7.27 18.76 5.59
CA ALA A 141 -7.23 19.59 6.80
C ALA A 141 -5.88 20.31 6.87
N GLY A 142 -5.87 21.60 6.60
CA GLY A 142 -4.62 22.36 6.45
C GLY A 142 -3.76 21.79 5.31
N THR A 143 -2.56 21.33 5.62
CA THR A 143 -1.64 20.66 4.67
C THR A 143 -1.76 19.13 4.70
N THR A 144 -2.66 18.57 5.49
CA THR A 144 -2.82 17.11 5.56
C THR A 144 -3.94 16.63 4.65
N LEU A 145 -3.60 15.77 3.71
CA LEU A 145 -4.53 14.99 2.88
C LEU A 145 -4.68 13.60 3.49
N THR A 146 -5.89 13.20 3.81
CA THR A 146 -6.21 11.89 4.42
C THR A 146 -7.10 11.09 3.49
N ALA A 147 -6.72 9.85 3.16
CA ALA A 147 -7.58 8.86 2.54
C ALA A 147 -8.05 7.85 3.59
N THR A 148 -9.33 7.44 3.52
CA THR A 148 -9.88 6.37 4.37
C THR A 148 -10.12 5.13 3.52
N ILE A 149 -9.43 4.04 3.83
CA ILE A 149 -9.56 2.75 3.14
C ILE A 149 -10.94 2.15 3.47
N ALA A 150 -11.67 1.74 2.42
CA ALA A 150 -13.00 1.13 2.52
C ALA A 150 -12.95 -0.39 2.26
#